data_c26a189f66b197899553f6b4890be8cc
#
_entry.id   c26a189f66b197899553f6b4890be8cc
#
_cell.length_a   1.000
_cell.length_b   1.000
_cell.length_c   1.000
_cell.angle_alpha   90.00
_cell.angle_beta   90.00
_cell.angle_gamma   90.00
#
_symmetry.space_group_name_H-M   'P 1'
#
loop_
_entity.id
_entity.type
_entity.pdbx_description
1 polymer ?
#
loop_
_entity_poly.entity_id
_entity_poly.type
_entity_poly.pdbx_seq_one_letter_code
_entity_poly.pdbx_strand_id
1 'polypeptide(L)'
;MLKLTQRQKHGFIFENNIRTDIFKIQPKLNDTNIHDIIESENKFNNNETISIKLTGSVYICCGDIIRFASYNFSKKNTIIIGISEKVNQYSIKIKRIIEIDYNIRLHKKLFGSITLEELKDYNNLVKKIPNGRVSNKLYLPQKKELQSIHNMSIVVNPKVDKKD
;
A
#
# COMPACT_ATOMS: atom_id res chain seq x y z
N MET A 1 1.95 -10.51 -21.33
CA MET A 1 1.21 -10.67 -20.06
C MET A 1 2.22 -10.72 -18.92
N LEU A 2 2.26 -9.73 -18.02
CA LEU A 2 3.24 -9.70 -16.92
C LEU A 2 2.99 -10.87 -15.97
N LYS A 3 4.01 -11.70 -15.76
CA LYS A 3 3.95 -12.87 -14.87
C LYS A 3 3.96 -12.40 -13.41
N LEU A 4 2.82 -12.47 -12.73
CA LEU A 4 2.70 -12.11 -11.31
C LEU A 4 3.60 -12.99 -10.44
N THR A 5 4.27 -12.39 -9.45
CA THR A 5 4.96 -13.15 -8.41
C THR A 5 3.95 -13.88 -7.52
N GLN A 6 4.38 -14.97 -6.85
CA GLN A 6 3.51 -15.68 -5.89
C GLN A 6 2.94 -14.76 -4.81
N ARG A 7 3.74 -13.82 -4.32
CA ARG A 7 3.29 -12.84 -3.32
C ARG A 7 2.16 -11.95 -3.85
N GLN A 8 2.25 -11.51 -5.10
CA GLN A 8 1.18 -10.73 -5.75
C GLN A 8 -0.08 -11.57 -5.94
N LYS A 9 0.06 -12.84 -6.36
CA LYS A 9 -1.07 -13.76 -6.50
C LYS A 9 -1.83 -13.95 -5.18
N HIS A 10 -1.12 -14.19 -4.08
CA HIS A 10 -1.74 -14.30 -2.75
C HIS A 10 -2.45 -13.02 -2.32
N GLY A 11 -1.86 -11.85 -2.62
CA GLY A 11 -2.50 -10.56 -2.37
C GLY A 11 -3.83 -10.42 -3.10
N PHE A 12 -3.87 -10.70 -4.39
CA PHE A 12 -5.09 -10.65 -5.20
C PHE A 12 -6.15 -11.67 -4.77
N ILE A 13 -5.73 -12.89 -4.40
CA ILE A 13 -6.67 -13.90 -3.88
C ILE A 13 -7.30 -13.41 -2.57
N PHE A 14 -6.50 -12.89 -1.65
CA PHE A 14 -7.00 -12.38 -0.38
C PHE A 14 -7.96 -11.20 -0.58
N GLU A 15 -7.58 -10.24 -1.43
CA GLU A 15 -8.42 -9.11 -1.79
C GLU A 15 -9.77 -9.56 -2.37
N ASN A 16 -9.74 -10.46 -3.36
CA ASN A 16 -10.95 -10.98 -3.98
C ASN A 16 -11.83 -11.74 -2.99
N ASN A 17 -11.25 -12.54 -2.09
CA ASN A 17 -12.03 -13.23 -1.06
C ASN A 17 -12.74 -12.24 -0.12
N ILE A 18 -12.07 -11.18 0.31
CA ILE A 18 -12.72 -10.12 1.12
C ILE A 18 -13.86 -9.46 0.32
N ARG A 19 -13.63 -9.13 -0.96
CA ARG A 19 -14.65 -8.53 -1.84
C ARG A 19 -15.86 -9.44 -2.01
N THR A 20 -15.66 -10.70 -2.35
CA THR A 20 -16.74 -11.64 -2.66
C THR A 20 -17.44 -12.18 -1.43
N ASP A 21 -16.67 -12.60 -0.42
CA ASP A 21 -17.21 -13.34 0.72
C ASP A 21 -17.81 -12.42 1.77
N ILE A 22 -17.21 -11.24 1.97
CA ILE A 22 -17.68 -10.27 2.96
C ILE A 22 -18.58 -9.22 2.32
N PHE A 23 -18.09 -8.51 1.30
CA PHE A 23 -18.83 -7.39 0.69
C PHE A 23 -19.83 -7.80 -0.37
N LYS A 24 -19.81 -9.05 -0.83
CA LYS A 24 -20.71 -9.61 -1.88
C LYS A 24 -20.65 -8.81 -3.19
N ILE A 25 -19.46 -8.37 -3.57
CA ILE A 25 -19.18 -7.65 -4.81
C ILE A 25 -18.27 -8.49 -5.70
N GLN A 26 -18.33 -8.21 -7.01
CA GLN A 26 -17.56 -8.99 -7.99
C GLN A 26 -16.05 -8.80 -7.79
N PRO A 27 -15.25 -9.85 -8.08
CA PRO A 27 -13.80 -9.72 -8.13
C PRO A 27 -13.38 -8.67 -9.14
N LYS A 28 -12.35 -7.92 -8.83
CA LYS A 28 -11.73 -6.99 -9.78
C LYS A 28 -10.51 -7.64 -10.43
N LEU A 29 -10.41 -7.49 -11.74
CA LEU A 29 -9.24 -7.86 -12.52
C LEU A 29 -8.54 -6.58 -12.95
N ASN A 30 -7.29 -6.38 -12.49
CA ASN A 30 -6.42 -5.28 -12.92
C ASN A 30 -6.95 -3.86 -12.63
N ASP A 31 -7.51 -3.63 -11.45
CA ASP A 31 -7.96 -2.31 -11.06
C ASP A 31 -6.79 -1.42 -10.60
N THR A 32 -6.81 -0.15 -11.07
CA THR A 32 -5.84 0.90 -10.72
C THR A 32 -6.42 1.92 -9.74
N ASN A 33 -7.57 1.65 -9.14
CA ASN A 33 -8.21 2.54 -8.17
C ASN A 33 -7.33 2.76 -6.93
N ILE A 34 -7.54 3.90 -6.27
CA ILE A 34 -6.86 4.23 -5.01
C ILE A 34 -7.26 3.25 -3.91
N HIS A 35 -8.54 2.89 -3.88
CA HIS A 35 -9.15 1.98 -2.91
C HIS A 35 -9.61 0.69 -3.58
N ASP A 36 -9.51 -0.41 -2.86
CA ASP A 36 -9.92 -1.72 -3.33
C ASP A 36 -11.46 -1.87 -3.32
N ILE A 37 -12.14 -1.16 -2.41
CA ILE A 37 -13.61 -1.01 -2.36
C ILE A 37 -13.93 0.46 -2.21
N ILE A 38 -14.70 1.00 -3.14
CA ILE A 38 -15.18 2.38 -3.12
C ILE A 38 -16.54 2.48 -2.42
N GLU A 39 -16.97 3.69 -2.10
CA GLU A 39 -18.20 3.96 -1.32
C GLU A 39 -19.43 3.33 -1.95
N SER A 40 -19.56 3.43 -3.27
CA SER A 40 -20.71 2.88 -4.00
C SER A 40 -20.78 1.35 -4.01
N GLU A 41 -19.66 0.69 -3.74
CA GLU A 41 -19.55 -0.77 -3.61
C GLU A 41 -19.68 -1.24 -2.15
N ASN A 42 -19.44 -0.34 -1.17
CA ASN A 42 -19.48 -0.69 0.24
C ASN A 42 -20.93 -0.73 0.76
N LYS A 43 -21.51 -1.92 0.81
CA LYS A 43 -22.89 -2.15 1.26
C LYS A 43 -23.12 -1.89 2.75
N PHE A 44 -22.07 -1.85 3.55
CA PHE A 44 -22.16 -1.66 4.99
C PHE A 44 -22.09 -0.20 5.39
N ASN A 45 -21.34 0.61 4.61
CA ASN A 45 -21.18 2.03 4.87
C ASN A 45 -20.87 2.77 3.56
N ASN A 46 -21.84 3.50 3.05
CA ASN A 46 -21.71 4.26 1.81
C ASN A 46 -20.86 5.56 1.93
N ASN A 47 -20.29 5.83 3.10
CA ASN A 47 -19.34 6.91 3.33
C ASN A 47 -17.94 6.39 3.73
N GLU A 48 -17.63 5.19 3.29
CA GLU A 48 -16.37 4.54 3.64
C GLU A 48 -15.71 3.89 2.44
N THR A 49 -14.43 4.16 2.26
CA THR A 49 -13.55 3.47 1.32
C THR A 49 -12.67 2.45 2.05
N ILE A 50 -12.34 1.36 1.38
CA ILE A 50 -11.54 0.29 1.99
C ILE A 50 -10.36 -0.06 1.10
N SER A 51 -9.18 -0.16 1.71
CA SER A 51 -7.97 -0.71 1.10
C SER A 51 -7.62 -2.04 1.75
N ILE A 52 -7.32 -3.04 0.94
CA ILE A 52 -7.03 -4.40 1.39
C ILE A 52 -5.56 -4.70 1.17
N LYS A 53 -4.89 -5.17 2.19
CA LYS A 53 -3.46 -5.47 2.14
C LYS A 53 -3.18 -6.84 2.74
N LEU A 54 -2.20 -7.54 2.19
CA LEU A 54 -1.72 -8.83 2.70
C LEU A 54 -0.24 -8.73 3.02
N THR A 55 0.15 -9.18 4.19
CA THR A 55 1.55 -9.24 4.60
C THR A 55 1.87 -10.54 5.32
N GLY A 56 3.09 -11.04 5.10
CA GLY A 56 3.70 -12.12 5.89
C GLY A 56 4.85 -11.62 6.74
N SER A 57 4.93 -10.30 6.98
CA SER A 57 6.00 -9.66 7.74
C SER A 57 5.44 -8.55 8.63
N VAL A 58 6.32 -7.91 9.39
CA VAL A 58 5.99 -6.72 10.21
C VAL A 58 5.78 -5.45 9.36
N TYR A 59 6.06 -5.50 8.07
CA TYR A 59 5.92 -4.37 7.15
C TYR A 59 4.73 -4.57 6.23
N ILE A 60 4.02 -3.48 5.94
CA ILE A 60 2.90 -3.45 5.02
C ILE A 60 3.31 -2.62 3.81
N CYS A 61 3.13 -3.18 2.61
CA CYS A 61 3.29 -2.43 1.38
C CYS A 61 1.99 -1.69 1.07
N CYS A 62 2.01 -0.36 1.19
CA CYS A 62 0.85 0.48 0.90
C CYS A 62 0.65 0.80 -0.59
N GLY A 63 1.52 0.26 -1.45
CA GLY A 63 1.45 0.49 -2.89
C GLY A 63 2.12 1.79 -3.33
N ASP A 64 1.48 2.53 -4.22
CA ASP A 64 1.99 3.81 -4.71
C ASP A 64 1.90 4.86 -3.61
N ILE A 65 3.06 5.46 -3.27
CA ILE A 65 3.16 6.42 -2.16
C ILE A 65 2.35 7.70 -2.41
N ILE A 66 2.27 8.14 -3.66
CA ILE A 66 1.52 9.36 -4.02
C ILE A 66 0.02 9.11 -3.87
N ARG A 67 -0.48 7.95 -4.34
CA ARG A 67 -1.88 7.57 -4.13
C ARG A 67 -2.21 7.48 -2.65
N PHE A 68 -1.33 6.87 -1.87
CA PHE A 68 -1.54 6.73 -0.43
C PHE A 68 -1.51 8.08 0.31
N ALA A 69 -0.65 9.00 -0.12
CA ALA A 69 -0.61 10.37 0.41
C ALA A 69 -1.82 11.22 0.01
N SER A 70 -2.51 10.84 -1.08
CA SER A 70 -3.66 11.59 -1.64
C SER A 70 -5.02 11.13 -1.12
N TYR A 71 -5.08 10.37 -0.03
CA TYR A 71 -6.35 9.91 0.54
C TYR A 71 -7.23 11.09 0.95
N ASN A 72 -8.52 10.99 0.63
CA ASN A 72 -9.52 11.98 1.03
C ASN A 72 -10.08 11.66 2.42
N PHE A 73 -9.86 12.54 3.38
CA PHE A 73 -10.29 12.38 4.77
C PHE A 73 -11.66 13.04 5.08
N SER A 74 -12.38 13.52 4.08
CA SER A 74 -13.82 13.86 4.23
C SER A 74 -14.69 12.63 4.42
N LYS A 75 -14.15 11.44 4.12
CA LYS A 75 -14.78 10.13 4.24
C LYS A 75 -13.98 9.25 5.18
N LYS A 76 -14.63 8.22 5.70
CA LYS A 76 -13.94 7.18 6.46
C LYS A 76 -13.05 6.36 5.51
N ASN A 77 -11.80 6.15 5.89
CA ASN A 77 -10.88 5.28 5.16
C ASN A 77 -10.47 4.12 6.07
N THR A 78 -10.75 2.91 5.64
CA THR A 78 -10.40 1.71 6.39
C THR A 78 -9.35 0.90 5.63
N ILE A 79 -8.35 0.40 6.35
CA ILE A 79 -7.36 -0.51 5.79
C ILE A 79 -7.55 -1.89 6.45
N ILE A 80 -7.91 -2.89 5.65
CA ILE A 80 -8.00 -4.28 6.07
C ILE A 80 -6.66 -4.97 5.78
N ILE A 81 -6.05 -5.54 6.79
CA ILE A 81 -4.74 -6.18 6.69
C ILE A 81 -4.86 -7.65 7.06
N GLY A 82 -4.61 -8.54 6.09
CA GLY A 82 -4.39 -9.95 6.34
C GLY A 82 -2.95 -10.20 6.77
N ILE A 83 -2.76 -10.82 7.91
CA ILE A 83 -1.46 -11.31 8.37
C ILE A 83 -1.38 -12.78 8.03
N SER A 84 -0.44 -13.14 7.17
CA SER A 84 -0.27 -14.49 6.66
C SER A 84 1.01 -15.14 7.17
N GLU A 85 0.97 -16.44 7.23
CA GLU A 85 2.12 -17.32 7.45
C GLU A 85 2.32 -18.19 6.21
N LYS A 86 3.56 -18.37 5.83
CA LYS A 86 3.92 -19.27 4.74
C LYS A 86 3.82 -20.71 5.21
N VAL A 87 2.99 -21.50 4.56
CA VAL A 87 2.85 -22.95 4.81
C VAL A 87 3.87 -23.72 3.97
N ASN A 88 3.98 -23.38 2.68
CA ASN A 88 4.97 -23.92 1.76
C ASN A 88 5.25 -22.88 0.66
N GLN A 89 6.02 -23.25 -0.38
CA GLN A 89 6.38 -22.30 -1.43
C GLN A 89 5.19 -21.77 -2.26
N TYR A 90 4.04 -22.47 -2.24
CA TYR A 90 2.86 -22.13 -3.03
C TYR A 90 1.65 -21.69 -2.21
N SER A 91 1.64 -21.95 -0.90
CA SER A 91 0.48 -21.70 -0.05
C SER A 91 0.82 -20.90 1.20
N ILE A 92 -0.17 -20.09 1.60
CA ILE A 92 -0.16 -19.30 2.83
C ILE A 92 -1.41 -19.61 3.65
N LYS A 93 -1.32 -19.37 4.94
CA LYS A 93 -2.46 -19.40 5.88
C LYS A 93 -2.65 -18.00 6.45
N ILE A 94 -3.88 -17.50 6.43
CA ILE A 94 -4.22 -16.25 7.13
C ILE A 94 -4.32 -16.56 8.62
N LYS A 95 -3.47 -15.90 9.40
CA LYS A 95 -3.47 -16.03 10.87
C LYS A 95 -4.38 -15.03 11.54
N ARG A 96 -4.45 -13.83 10.99
CA ARG A 96 -5.17 -12.72 11.61
C ARG A 96 -5.59 -11.73 10.53
N ILE A 97 -6.73 -11.12 10.73
CA ILE A 97 -7.20 -9.96 9.98
C ILE A 97 -7.28 -8.81 10.97
N ILE A 98 -6.73 -7.67 10.58
CA ILE A 98 -6.74 -6.42 11.35
C ILE A 98 -7.44 -5.37 10.51
N GLU A 99 -8.30 -4.60 11.15
CA GLU A 99 -8.95 -3.43 10.58
C GLU A 99 -8.36 -2.17 11.22
N ILE A 100 -7.98 -1.20 10.41
CA ILE A 100 -7.39 0.06 10.84
C ILE A 100 -8.25 1.20 10.31
N ASP A 101 -8.76 2.03 11.18
CA ASP A 101 -9.31 3.34 10.83
C ASP A 101 -8.17 4.27 10.42
N TYR A 102 -7.99 4.45 9.09
CA TYR A 102 -6.94 5.30 8.54
C TYR A 102 -7.42 6.74 8.44
N ASN A 103 -7.31 7.47 9.50
CA ASN A 103 -7.74 8.84 9.64
C ASN A 103 -6.59 9.85 9.48
N ILE A 104 -6.93 11.14 9.44
CA ILE A 104 -5.96 12.24 9.26
C ILE A 104 -4.87 12.27 10.35
N ARG A 105 -5.17 11.83 11.57
CA ARG A 105 -4.19 11.76 12.66
C ARG A 105 -3.10 10.73 12.36
N LEU A 106 -3.53 9.54 11.91
CA LEU A 106 -2.59 8.48 11.51
C LEU A 106 -1.81 8.89 10.27
N HIS A 107 -2.46 9.53 9.30
CA HIS A 107 -1.81 10.07 8.11
C HIS A 107 -0.69 11.04 8.48
N LYS A 108 -0.97 12.04 9.31
CA LYS A 108 0.04 13.00 9.79
C LYS A 108 1.19 12.32 10.55
N LYS A 109 0.90 11.26 11.29
CA LYS A 109 1.94 10.46 11.96
C LYS A 109 2.86 9.75 10.97
N LEU A 110 2.31 9.26 9.85
CA LEU A 110 3.10 8.55 8.82
C LEU A 110 3.90 9.50 7.94
N PHE A 111 3.30 10.58 7.49
CA PHE A 111 3.88 11.50 6.52
C PHE A 111 4.57 12.72 7.16
N GLY A 112 4.29 13.01 8.44
CA GLY A 112 4.84 14.19 9.11
C GLY A 112 4.35 15.48 8.49
N SER A 113 5.28 16.38 8.21
CA SER A 113 5.02 17.72 7.63
C SER A 113 5.21 17.78 6.11
N ILE A 114 5.58 16.68 5.46
CA ILE A 114 5.84 16.69 4.01
C ILE A 114 4.57 17.02 3.23
N THR A 115 4.71 17.93 2.29
CA THR A 115 3.63 18.25 1.34
C THR A 115 3.53 17.21 0.24
N LEU A 116 2.38 17.14 -0.43
CA LEU A 116 2.20 16.23 -1.56
C LEU A 116 3.15 16.58 -2.73
N GLU A 117 3.47 17.86 -2.91
CA GLU A 117 4.38 18.34 -3.95
C GLU A 117 5.82 17.87 -3.67
N GLU A 118 6.34 18.15 -2.49
CA GLU A 118 7.65 17.67 -2.05
C GLU A 118 7.77 16.14 -2.15
N LEU A 119 6.69 15.42 -1.79
CA LEU A 119 6.67 13.96 -1.91
C LEU A 119 6.70 13.49 -3.36
N LYS A 120 6.03 14.20 -4.29
CA LYS A 120 6.11 13.92 -5.74
C LYS A 120 7.50 14.12 -6.26
N ASP A 121 8.16 15.21 -5.89
CA ASP A 121 9.52 15.52 -6.32
C ASP A 121 10.51 14.48 -5.82
N TYR A 122 10.40 14.10 -4.56
CA TYR A 122 11.21 13.03 -3.99
C TYR A 122 10.94 11.68 -4.68
N ASN A 123 9.68 11.33 -4.91
CA ASN A 123 9.33 10.09 -5.60
C ASN A 123 9.88 10.05 -7.05
N ASN A 124 9.87 11.21 -7.74
CA ASN A 124 10.46 11.34 -9.07
C ASN A 124 11.99 11.20 -9.05
N LEU A 125 12.65 11.78 -8.05
CA LEU A 125 14.08 11.59 -7.84
C LEU A 125 14.42 10.11 -7.63
N VAL A 126 13.69 9.43 -6.74
CA VAL A 126 13.88 8.01 -6.44
C VAL A 126 13.64 7.11 -7.64
N LYS A 127 12.68 7.45 -8.51
CA LYS A 127 12.42 6.70 -9.75
C LYS A 127 13.54 6.81 -10.79
N LYS A 128 14.33 7.87 -10.77
CA LYS A 128 15.46 8.06 -11.68
C LYS A 128 16.69 7.25 -11.28
N ILE A 129 16.72 6.69 -10.09
CA ILE A 129 17.85 5.91 -9.61
C ILE A 129 17.82 4.52 -10.27
N PRO A 130 18.81 4.19 -11.10
CA PRO A 130 18.84 2.91 -11.76
C PRO A 130 19.13 1.80 -10.74
N ASN A 131 18.30 0.78 -10.75
CA ASN A 131 18.48 -0.45 -10.02
C ASN A 131 18.53 -0.32 -8.47
N GLY A 132 17.42 -0.64 -7.81
CA GLY A 132 17.18 -0.41 -6.38
C GLY A 132 18.24 -0.91 -5.37
N ARG A 133 19.17 -1.75 -5.77
CA ARG A 133 20.25 -2.23 -4.90
C ARG A 133 21.46 -1.28 -4.89
N VAL A 134 21.82 -0.75 -6.04
CA VAL A 134 22.94 0.20 -6.17
C VAL A 134 22.51 1.59 -5.69
N SER A 135 21.24 1.90 -5.82
CA SER A 135 20.64 3.17 -5.44
C SER A 135 20.67 3.45 -3.95
N ASN A 136 20.79 2.45 -3.10
CA ASN A 136 20.80 2.65 -1.66
C ASN A 136 21.89 3.62 -1.20
N LYS A 137 23.06 3.62 -1.85
CA LYS A 137 24.15 4.55 -1.53
C LYS A 137 23.85 6.01 -1.94
N LEU A 138 23.05 6.19 -3.00
CA LEU A 138 22.72 7.51 -3.53
C LEU A 138 21.50 8.13 -2.84
N TYR A 139 20.47 7.34 -2.58
CA TYR A 139 19.22 7.88 -2.03
C TYR A 139 19.07 7.76 -0.51
N LEU A 140 19.84 6.88 0.16
CA LEU A 140 19.80 6.74 1.61
C LEU A 140 20.06 8.04 2.38
N PRO A 141 21.05 8.88 2.00
CA PRO A 141 21.24 10.17 2.64
C PRO A 141 20.02 11.07 2.50
N GLN A 142 19.51 11.23 1.28
CA GLN A 142 18.33 12.06 0.98
C GLN A 142 17.08 11.54 1.69
N LYS A 143 16.90 10.23 1.77
CA LYS A 143 15.81 9.61 2.52
C LYS A 143 15.92 9.92 4.01
N LYS A 144 17.09 9.81 4.61
CA LYS A 144 17.32 10.13 6.02
C LYS A 144 17.07 11.60 6.30
N GLU A 145 17.55 12.48 5.43
CA GLU A 145 17.32 13.91 5.51
C GLU A 145 15.83 14.23 5.44
N LEU A 146 15.11 13.72 4.43
CA LEU A 146 13.69 13.91 4.26
C LEU A 146 12.89 13.39 5.46
N GLN A 147 13.23 12.20 5.95
CA GLN A 147 12.59 11.62 7.14
C GLN A 147 12.83 12.45 8.39
N SER A 148 14.03 13.01 8.56
CA SER A 148 14.39 13.86 9.70
C SER A 148 13.69 15.21 9.63
N ILE A 149 13.76 15.91 8.49
CA ILE A 149 13.18 17.24 8.31
C ILE A 149 11.66 17.20 8.49
N HIS A 150 11.00 16.20 7.92
CA HIS A 150 9.53 16.09 7.94
C HIS A 150 8.98 15.20 9.04
N ASN A 151 9.83 14.58 9.84
CA ASN A 151 9.43 13.61 10.87
C ASN A 151 8.55 12.48 10.32
N MET A 152 8.92 11.95 9.16
CA MET A 152 8.19 10.87 8.49
C MET A 152 8.49 9.51 9.12
N SER A 153 7.46 8.70 9.33
CA SER A 153 7.63 7.28 9.72
C SER A 153 7.35 6.29 8.59
N ILE A 154 6.77 6.76 7.46
CA ILE A 154 6.61 5.92 6.28
C ILE A 154 7.91 5.82 5.49
N VAL A 155 8.16 4.63 4.92
CA VAL A 155 9.37 4.38 4.13
C VAL A 155 9.02 4.43 2.65
N VAL A 156 9.67 5.35 1.93
CA VAL A 156 9.58 5.41 0.47
C VAL A 156 10.69 4.53 -0.11
N ASN A 157 10.32 3.55 -0.90
CA ASN A 157 11.27 2.67 -1.58
C ASN A 157 11.29 2.98 -3.09
N PRO A 158 12.48 2.92 -3.72
CA PRO A 158 12.57 3.02 -5.17
C PRO A 158 11.78 1.89 -5.83
N LYS A 159 11.16 2.20 -6.97
CA LYS A 159 10.66 1.14 -7.85
C LYS A 159 11.86 0.34 -8.34
N VAL A 160 11.87 -0.93 -8.05
CA VAL A 160 12.77 -1.86 -8.74
C VAL A 160 12.16 -2.04 -10.12
N ASP A 161 12.80 -1.47 -11.15
CA ASP A 161 12.48 -1.86 -12.51
C ASP A 161 12.78 -3.35 -12.62
N LYS A 162 11.73 -4.11 -12.81
CA LYS A 162 11.86 -5.49 -13.23
C LYS A 162 12.28 -5.45 -14.70
N LYS A 163 13.55 -5.32 -14.94
CA LYS A 163 14.12 -5.82 -16.19
C LYS A 163 14.12 -7.32 -16.08
N ASP A 164 13.40 -7.91 -16.99
CA ASP A 164 13.31 -9.33 -17.24
C ASP A 164 14.68 -10.01 -17.37
#